data_cfa717804419fc9c940094962b629cd5
#
_entry.id   cfa717804419fc9c940094962b629cd5
#
_cell.length_a   1.000
_cell.length_b   1.000
_cell.length_c   1.000
_cell.angle_alpha   90.00
_cell.angle_beta   90.00
_cell.angle_gamma   90.00
#
_symmetry.space_group_name_H-M   'P 1'
#
loop_
_entity.id
_entity.type
_entity.pdbx_description
1 polymer ?
#
loop_
_entity_poly.entity_id
_entity_poly.type
_entity_poly.pdbx_seq_one_letter_code
_entity_poly.pdbx_strand_id
1 'polypeptide(L)'
;MLDPHGFVATCNSTNFFVVVGPDDAPEVLTSDGRYCLHGITRANVLEICRASGIPARETTFSLTDVYAAREAFVTGTFAGVVPVRSVDGRTIGDGRRGPMVERLQALYRDFVDADVAARVAP
;
A
#
# COMPACT_ATOMS: atom_id res chain seq x y z
N MET A 1 -12.71 3.06 3.84
CA MET A 1 -13.58 4.23 4.01
C MET A 1 -13.46 5.14 2.79
N LEU A 2 -14.60 5.73 2.37
CA LEU A 2 -14.65 6.63 1.22
C LEU A 2 -14.60 8.08 1.67
N ASP A 3 -14.10 8.95 0.80
CA ASP A 3 -14.15 10.40 1.01
C ASP A 3 -15.54 10.96 0.64
N PRO A 4 -15.79 12.28 0.85
CA PRO A 4 -17.09 12.87 0.51
C PRO A 4 -17.47 12.79 -0.97
N HIS A 5 -16.53 12.52 -1.85
CA HIS A 5 -16.75 12.41 -3.30
C HIS A 5 -16.91 10.97 -3.77
N GLY A 6 -16.86 9.99 -2.85
CA GLY A 6 -17.01 8.57 -3.17
C GLY A 6 -15.74 7.86 -3.57
N PHE A 7 -14.58 8.50 -3.47
CA PHE A 7 -13.28 7.87 -3.74
C PHE A 7 -12.72 7.21 -2.47
N VAL A 8 -11.88 6.20 -2.67
CA VAL A 8 -11.24 5.49 -1.58
C VAL A 8 -10.24 6.42 -0.88
N ALA A 9 -10.37 6.57 0.44
CA ALA A 9 -9.52 7.44 1.23
C ALA A 9 -8.55 6.66 2.09
N THR A 10 -9.06 5.77 2.94
CA THR A 10 -8.26 5.08 3.94
C THR A 10 -9.01 3.87 4.49
N CYS A 11 -8.38 3.16 5.42
CA CYS A 11 -9.00 2.10 6.20
C CYS A 11 -8.71 2.38 7.68
N ASN A 12 -9.72 2.47 8.50
CA ASN A 12 -9.61 2.69 9.97
C ASN A 12 -8.35 3.49 10.40
N SER A 13 -7.45 2.85 11.15
CA SER A 13 -6.18 3.44 11.63
C SER A 13 -5.02 3.15 10.68
N THR A 14 -5.28 2.69 9.47
CA THR A 14 -4.28 2.31 8.48
C THR A 14 -4.47 3.10 7.19
N ASN A 15 -3.46 3.09 6.33
CA ASN A 15 -3.58 3.63 4.98
C ASN A 15 -3.76 2.48 3.98
N PHE A 16 -4.47 2.73 2.90
CA PHE A 16 -4.91 1.70 1.95
C PHE A 16 -4.26 1.90 0.59
N PHE A 17 -3.77 0.80 0.02
CA PHE A 17 -3.09 0.76 -1.26
C PHE A 17 -3.67 -0.33 -2.15
N VAL A 18 -3.62 -0.12 -3.46
CA VAL A 18 -3.94 -1.16 -4.45
C VAL A 18 -2.80 -1.30 -5.44
N VAL A 19 -2.71 -2.48 -6.03
CA VAL A 19 -1.79 -2.78 -7.14
C VAL A 19 -2.63 -3.01 -8.38
N VAL A 20 -2.39 -2.22 -9.40
CA VAL A 20 -3.15 -2.23 -10.65
C VAL A 20 -2.20 -2.38 -11.84
N GLY A 21 -2.79 -2.53 -13.03
CA GLY A 21 -2.01 -2.65 -14.27
C GLY A 21 -1.72 -4.09 -14.66
N PRO A 22 -1.09 -4.30 -15.82
CA PRO A 22 -0.77 -5.65 -16.31
C PRO A 22 0.37 -6.29 -15.52
N ASP A 23 0.54 -7.61 -15.66
CA ASP A 23 1.55 -8.37 -14.94
C ASP A 23 2.98 -7.85 -15.14
N ASP A 24 3.27 -7.35 -16.34
CA ASP A 24 4.59 -6.86 -16.70
C ASP A 24 4.81 -5.37 -16.38
N ALA A 25 3.76 -4.66 -15.96
CA ALA A 25 3.83 -3.25 -15.63
C ALA A 25 2.89 -2.88 -14.47
N PRO A 26 3.07 -3.49 -13.29
CA PRO A 26 2.22 -3.18 -12.13
C PRO A 26 2.51 -1.78 -11.60
N GLU A 27 1.47 -1.14 -11.06
CA GLU A 27 1.57 0.17 -10.44
C GLU A 27 0.87 0.15 -9.08
N VAL A 28 1.47 0.82 -8.10
CA VAL A 28 0.93 0.95 -6.75
C VAL A 28 0.19 2.29 -6.65
N LEU A 29 -1.05 2.26 -6.18
CA LEU A 29 -1.84 3.46 -5.98
C LEU A 29 -2.27 3.60 -4.53
N THR A 30 -2.26 4.83 -4.03
CA THR A 30 -2.88 5.18 -2.75
C THR A 30 -3.59 6.52 -2.90
N SER A 31 -4.45 6.87 -1.93
CA SER A 31 -5.21 8.12 -2.00
C SER A 31 -4.28 9.33 -2.01
N ASP A 32 -4.80 10.45 -2.50
CA ASP A 32 -4.02 11.69 -2.62
C ASP A 32 -3.74 12.39 -1.27
N GLY A 33 -4.22 11.82 -0.17
CA GLY A 33 -3.90 12.29 1.17
C GLY A 33 -4.80 13.38 1.73
N ARG A 34 -5.79 13.86 0.97
CA ARG A 34 -6.67 14.95 1.43
C ARG A 34 -7.61 14.51 2.55
N TYR A 35 -8.01 13.25 2.58
CA TYR A 35 -9.00 12.71 3.50
C TYR A 35 -8.50 11.52 4.30
N CYS A 36 -7.19 11.43 4.52
CA CYS A 36 -6.60 10.40 5.35
C CYS A 36 -5.45 10.96 6.18
N LEU A 37 -5.07 10.23 7.22
CA LEU A 37 -3.85 10.56 7.96
C LEU A 37 -2.63 10.21 7.11
N HIS A 38 -1.62 11.06 7.18
CA HIS A 38 -0.35 10.82 6.50
C HIS A 38 0.53 9.95 7.39
N GLY A 39 0.26 8.64 7.37
CA GLY A 39 0.99 7.69 8.19
C GLY A 39 2.47 7.61 7.82
N ILE A 40 3.30 7.38 8.83
CA ILE A 40 4.75 7.26 8.60
C ILE A 40 5.07 6.02 7.76
N THR A 41 4.37 4.91 7.98
CA THR A 41 4.54 3.70 7.17
C THR A 41 4.12 3.93 5.72
N ARG A 42 3.04 4.70 5.50
CA ARG A 42 2.61 5.13 4.17
C ARG A 42 3.74 5.87 3.44
N ALA A 43 4.32 6.86 4.10
CA ALA A 43 5.42 7.64 3.54
C ALA A 43 6.63 6.75 3.22
N ASN A 44 6.96 5.83 4.11
CA ASN A 44 8.08 4.91 3.92
C ASN A 44 7.85 3.97 2.74
N VAL A 45 6.63 3.46 2.56
CA VAL A 45 6.31 2.60 1.41
C VAL A 45 6.42 3.36 0.10
N LEU A 46 5.95 4.60 0.04
CA LEU A 46 6.10 5.43 -1.15
C LEU A 46 7.57 5.69 -1.47
N GLU A 47 8.39 5.96 -0.46
CA GLU A 47 9.82 6.16 -0.63
C GLU A 47 10.52 4.88 -1.09
N ILE A 48 10.16 3.73 -0.51
CA ILE A 48 10.69 2.42 -0.93
C ILE A 48 10.37 2.16 -2.40
N CYS A 49 9.15 2.43 -2.83
CA CYS A 49 8.75 2.28 -4.23
C CYS A 49 9.62 3.16 -5.14
N ARG A 50 9.80 4.42 -4.76
CA ARG A 50 10.62 5.35 -5.52
C ARG A 50 12.06 4.86 -5.65
N ALA A 51 12.66 4.45 -4.53
CA ALA A 51 14.05 3.99 -4.49
C ALA A 51 14.25 2.67 -5.25
N SER A 52 13.23 1.83 -5.31
CA SER A 52 13.31 0.50 -5.94
C SER A 52 12.79 0.47 -7.38
N GLY A 53 12.42 1.62 -7.94
CA GLY A 53 11.92 1.68 -9.31
C GLY A 53 10.52 1.09 -9.48
N ILE A 54 9.74 0.98 -8.42
CA ILE A 54 8.35 0.51 -8.47
C ILE A 54 7.45 1.72 -8.74
N PRO A 55 6.69 1.74 -9.84
CA PRO A 55 5.76 2.84 -10.09
C PRO A 55 4.73 2.95 -8.97
N ALA A 56 4.61 4.13 -8.38
CA ALA A 56 3.66 4.40 -7.31
C ALA A 56 3.15 5.82 -7.44
N ARG A 57 1.83 6.01 -7.23
CA ARG A 57 1.20 7.33 -7.31
C ARG A 57 0.20 7.54 -6.19
N GLU A 58 0.12 8.78 -5.74
CA GLU A 58 -1.00 9.28 -4.96
C GLU A 58 -2.04 9.80 -5.93
N THR A 59 -3.24 9.22 -5.93
CA THR A 59 -4.30 9.58 -6.86
C THR A 59 -5.67 9.21 -6.30
N THR A 60 -6.72 9.67 -6.95
CA THR A 60 -8.07 9.23 -6.60
C THR A 60 -8.36 7.91 -7.32
N PHE A 61 -9.04 7.00 -6.63
CA PHE A 61 -9.54 5.76 -7.23
C PHE A 61 -10.82 5.32 -6.52
N SER A 62 -11.63 4.56 -7.21
CA SER A 62 -12.96 4.15 -6.76
C SER A 62 -12.97 2.74 -6.21
N LEU A 63 -14.11 2.33 -5.60
CA LEU A 63 -14.32 0.93 -5.20
C LEU A 63 -14.27 -0.02 -6.41
N THR A 64 -14.70 0.42 -7.58
CA THR A 64 -14.58 -0.38 -8.80
C THR A 64 -13.11 -0.68 -9.10
N ASP A 65 -12.25 0.30 -8.96
CA ASP A 65 -10.81 0.10 -9.13
C ASP A 65 -10.26 -0.89 -8.11
N VAL A 66 -10.73 -0.82 -6.86
CA VAL A 66 -10.34 -1.76 -5.79
C VAL A 66 -10.74 -3.18 -6.16
N TYR A 67 -11.98 -3.38 -6.59
CA TYR A 67 -12.46 -4.72 -6.94
C TYR A 67 -11.75 -5.31 -8.16
N ALA A 68 -11.27 -4.47 -9.06
CA ALA A 68 -10.50 -4.88 -10.24
C ALA A 68 -9.00 -4.99 -9.97
N ALA A 69 -8.53 -4.59 -8.79
CA ALA A 69 -7.10 -4.59 -8.47
C ALA A 69 -6.53 -6.01 -8.40
N ARG A 70 -5.26 -6.12 -8.69
CA ARG A 70 -4.54 -7.39 -8.61
C ARG A 70 -4.22 -7.77 -7.18
N GLU A 71 -3.89 -6.77 -6.38
CA GLU A 71 -3.57 -6.90 -4.96
C GLU A 71 -4.05 -5.65 -4.24
N ALA A 72 -4.26 -5.78 -2.94
CA ALA A 72 -4.49 -4.64 -2.06
C ALA A 72 -3.74 -4.87 -0.76
N PHE A 73 -3.34 -3.81 -0.10
CA PHE A 73 -2.69 -3.90 1.19
C PHE A 73 -2.95 -2.64 2.01
N VAL A 74 -2.75 -2.77 3.31
CA VAL A 74 -2.81 -1.65 4.23
C VAL A 74 -1.44 -1.46 4.89
N THR A 75 -1.19 -0.25 5.34
CA THR A 75 0.04 0.08 6.07
C THR A 75 -0.31 0.65 7.43
N GLY A 76 0.47 0.28 8.44
CA GLY A 76 0.27 0.78 9.80
C GLY A 76 1.54 0.63 10.62
N THR A 77 1.60 1.37 11.72
CA THR A 77 2.80 1.49 12.55
C THR A 77 3.27 0.13 13.09
N PHE A 78 2.32 -0.72 13.52
CA PHE A 78 2.69 -1.97 14.19
C PHE A 78 2.94 -3.12 13.23
N ALA A 79 2.14 -3.20 12.16
CA ALA A 79 2.18 -4.36 11.26
C ALA A 79 2.94 -4.12 9.96
N GLY A 80 3.31 -2.87 9.67
CA GLY A 80 4.01 -2.53 8.44
C GLY A 80 3.08 -2.67 7.23
N VAL A 81 3.41 -3.58 6.33
CA VAL A 81 2.64 -3.86 5.11
C VAL A 81 1.85 -5.15 5.31
N VAL A 82 0.52 -5.06 5.21
CA VAL A 82 -0.37 -6.21 5.46
C VAL A 82 -1.29 -6.41 4.25
N PRO A 83 -1.31 -7.62 3.65
CA PRO A 83 -2.18 -7.87 2.51
C PRO A 83 -3.66 -7.82 2.90
N VAL A 84 -4.48 -7.33 1.97
CA VAL A 84 -5.94 -7.32 2.09
C VAL A 84 -6.49 -8.44 1.22
N ARG A 85 -7.25 -9.33 1.84
CA ARG A 85 -7.82 -10.50 1.17
C ARG A 85 -9.13 -10.18 0.47
N SER A 86 -9.98 -9.40 1.12
CA SER A 86 -11.31 -9.07 0.61
C SER A 86 -11.75 -7.69 1.06
N VAL A 87 -12.62 -7.07 0.28
CA VAL A 87 -13.25 -5.78 0.59
C VAL A 87 -14.74 -5.93 0.33
N ASP A 88 -15.56 -5.63 1.34
CA ASP A 88 -17.03 -5.74 1.25
C ASP A 88 -17.50 -7.11 0.74
N GLY A 89 -16.84 -8.18 1.21
CA GLY A 89 -17.17 -9.54 0.81
C GLY A 89 -16.67 -9.95 -0.57
N ARG A 90 -15.96 -9.08 -1.28
CA ARG A 90 -15.38 -9.38 -2.60
C ARG A 90 -13.91 -9.69 -2.45
N THR A 91 -13.49 -10.83 -2.98
CA THR A 91 -12.09 -11.24 -2.98
C THR A 91 -11.27 -10.36 -3.91
N ILE A 92 -10.15 -9.86 -3.43
CA ILE A 92 -9.20 -9.07 -4.22
C ILE A 92 -8.17 -10.02 -4.84
N GLY A 93 -8.02 -9.95 -6.16
CA GLY A 93 -7.15 -10.87 -6.89
C GLY A 93 -7.59 -12.32 -6.66
N ASP A 94 -6.67 -13.17 -6.23
CA ASP A 94 -6.95 -14.56 -5.88
C ASP A 94 -7.17 -14.76 -4.36
N GLY A 95 -7.21 -13.70 -3.58
CA GLY A 95 -7.38 -13.75 -2.14
C GLY A 95 -6.13 -14.14 -1.37
N ARG A 96 -4.99 -14.22 -2.04
CA ARG A 96 -3.70 -14.55 -1.43
C ARG A 96 -2.75 -13.38 -1.53
N ARG A 97 -1.70 -13.41 -0.71
CA ARG A 97 -0.63 -12.41 -0.82
C ARG A 97 0.00 -12.52 -2.21
N GLY A 98 -0.05 -11.43 -2.96
CA GLY A 98 0.51 -11.40 -4.31
C GLY A 98 1.99 -11.03 -4.33
N PRO A 99 2.62 -11.06 -5.51
CA PRO A 99 4.06 -10.83 -5.63
C PRO A 99 4.49 -9.42 -5.26
N MET A 100 3.67 -8.40 -5.52
CA MET A 100 4.03 -7.01 -5.16
C MET A 100 4.04 -6.82 -3.65
N VAL A 101 3.02 -7.30 -2.95
CA VAL A 101 2.96 -7.21 -1.49
C VAL A 101 4.13 -7.97 -0.87
N GLU A 102 4.44 -9.17 -1.37
CA GLU A 102 5.58 -9.95 -0.90
C GLU A 102 6.90 -9.17 -1.07
N ARG A 103 7.08 -8.56 -2.23
CA ARG A 103 8.26 -7.73 -2.52
C ARG A 103 8.34 -6.52 -1.59
N LEU A 104 7.22 -5.81 -1.40
CA LEU A 104 7.17 -4.64 -0.53
C LEU A 104 7.40 -5.01 0.93
N GLN A 105 6.90 -6.15 1.39
CA GLN A 105 7.17 -6.64 2.74
C GLN A 105 8.67 -6.89 2.95
N ALA A 106 9.34 -7.50 1.99
CA ALA A 106 10.77 -7.75 2.07
C ALA A 106 11.57 -6.43 2.07
N LEU A 107 11.24 -5.52 1.17
CA LEU A 107 11.89 -4.20 1.10
C LEU A 107 11.65 -3.38 2.37
N TYR A 108 10.45 -3.47 2.93
CA TYR A 108 10.12 -2.76 4.18
C TYR A 108 10.94 -3.29 5.35
N ARG A 109 11.09 -4.61 5.46
CA ARG A 109 11.95 -5.20 6.50
C ARG A 109 13.39 -4.70 6.37
N ASP A 110 13.94 -4.70 5.16
CA ASP A 110 15.29 -4.20 4.91
C ASP A 110 15.42 -2.72 5.27
N PHE A 111 14.40 -1.92 4.94
CA PHE A 111 14.35 -0.51 5.28
C PHE A 111 14.37 -0.29 6.81
N VAL A 112 13.55 -1.05 7.54
CA VAL A 112 13.50 -0.96 9.01
C VAL A 112 14.81 -1.42 9.63
N ASP A 113 15.38 -2.52 9.16
CA ASP A 113 16.64 -3.03 9.65
C ASP A 113 17.79 -2.03 9.44
N ALA A 114 17.82 -1.38 8.29
CA ALA A 114 18.81 -0.35 8.00
C ALA A 114 18.64 0.88 8.91
N ASP A 115 17.40 1.29 9.17
CA ASP A 115 17.09 2.42 10.06
C ASP A 115 17.51 2.10 11.50
N VAL A 116 17.19 0.91 11.99
CA VAL A 116 17.60 0.45 13.33
C VAL A 116 19.13 0.39 13.44
N ALA A 117 19.79 -0.17 12.45
CA ALA A 117 21.26 -0.24 12.44
C ALA A 117 21.90 1.14 12.47
N ALA A 118 21.34 2.11 11.73
CA ALA A 118 21.83 3.49 11.73
C ALA A 118 21.64 4.17 13.08
N ARG A 119 20.57 3.85 13.82
CA ARG A 119 20.27 4.44 15.13
C ARG A 119 21.14 3.88 16.24
N VAL A 120 21.60 2.63 16.14
CA VAL A 120 22.44 1.97 17.15
C VAL A 120 23.92 2.03 16.81
N ALA A 121 24.29 2.52 15.63
CA ALA A 121 25.68 2.69 15.25
C ALA A 121 26.36 3.77 16.13
N PRO A 122 27.60 3.56 16.58
CA PRO A 122 28.30 4.55 17.39
C PRO A 122 28.63 5.84 16.63
#